data_b2db89196a9f9101c1436284bc4d4900
#
_entry.id   b2db89196a9f9101c1436284bc4d4900
#
_cell.length_a   1.000
_cell.length_b   1.000
_cell.length_c   1.000
_cell.angle_alpha   90.00
_cell.angle_beta   90.00
_cell.angle_gamma   90.00
#
_symmetry.space_group_name_H-M   'P 1'
#
loop_
_entity.id
_entity.type
_entity.pdbx_description
1 polymer ?
#
loop_
_entity_poly.entity_id
_entity_poly.type
_entity_poly.pdbx_seq_one_letter_code
_entity_poly.pdbx_strand_id
1 'polypeptide(L)'
;MTINPHTILSNCDCRDAKIRSATDFFINKTRYIEVLEDHEPNYLVFHRPHGFGKTLFTTTLSAYYDCNEAENFEKNFSGTYISTHKTPLANQFCLLKFNFAELGVEGTAEDFYDAVLRGISDFYRHYSVARVSDVLGKQFSSAAALIENFFASLRTSYRQKLFIIIDEYDAGIRSRLLNPQTGRRHRSSDDQYLVDFFNKIRNATGDSGAVTKVFMTGTTHIGTDCPLFFNLTDSPKFAGLYGFTDEELRQAVPRLLNLPQLGITADDVVKQLQDWCGGYRFSPYSAEAVLNPAACLSYLASLRENGKFPAALLNFSGSQSLEELSRLLNLGAPAFVRSVVTEVLQQRSIPFPAGTLPMLNAYPTGQRREDDILGALTFLGYLTYASDDRYSLAVPNRSVAGLFAAYDRNHIKANTPEKIRHFSKKAPEP
;
A
#
# COMPACT_ATOMS: atom_id res chain seq x y z
N MET A 1 -8.62 5.69 -32.22
CA MET A 1 -9.11 6.54 -31.10
C MET A 1 -7.95 6.91 -30.24
N THR A 2 -7.59 8.18 -30.18
CA THR A 2 -6.48 8.68 -29.37
C THR A 2 -6.95 8.75 -27.92
N ILE A 3 -6.34 7.93 -27.05
CA ILE A 3 -6.60 7.94 -25.61
C ILE A 3 -6.10 9.28 -25.05
N ASN A 4 -6.96 10.01 -24.33
CA ASN A 4 -6.57 11.29 -23.72
C ASN A 4 -5.61 11.04 -22.55
N PRO A 5 -4.36 11.52 -22.61
CA PRO A 5 -3.34 11.26 -21.58
C PRO A 5 -3.65 11.82 -20.20
N HIS A 6 -4.38 12.92 -20.13
CA HIS A 6 -4.77 13.53 -18.86
C HIS A 6 -5.80 12.70 -18.09
N THR A 7 -6.60 11.88 -18.78
CA THR A 7 -7.60 11.01 -18.14
C THR A 7 -6.97 9.80 -17.43
N ILE A 8 -5.81 9.34 -17.90
CA ILE A 8 -5.09 8.18 -17.30
C ILE A 8 -4.39 8.54 -15.99
N LEU A 9 -3.96 9.79 -15.83
CA LEU A 9 -3.12 10.22 -14.69
C LEU A 9 -3.86 11.08 -13.67
N SER A 10 -4.95 11.76 -14.06
CA SER A 10 -5.70 12.65 -13.16
C SER A 10 -6.84 12.00 -12.41
N ASN A 11 -7.32 10.82 -12.84
CA ASN A 11 -8.45 10.12 -12.22
C ASN A 11 -8.03 8.81 -11.53
N CYS A 12 -6.90 8.80 -10.83
CA CYS A 12 -6.71 7.91 -9.68
C CYS A 12 -7.57 8.34 -8.47
N ASP A 13 -8.60 9.13 -8.70
CA ASP A 13 -9.65 9.39 -7.73
C ASP A 13 -10.61 8.18 -7.76
N CYS A 14 -10.20 7.13 -7.02
CA CYS A 14 -10.92 5.86 -6.86
C CYS A 14 -12.28 6.02 -6.17
N ARG A 15 -12.81 7.24 -6.09
CA ARG A 15 -14.10 7.52 -5.46
C ARG A 15 -15.28 7.22 -6.38
N ASP A 16 -15.08 7.20 -7.69
CA ASP A 16 -16.11 6.80 -8.64
C ASP A 16 -15.76 5.44 -9.24
N ALA A 17 -16.46 4.41 -8.80
CA ALA A 17 -16.31 3.01 -9.19
C ALA A 17 -16.67 2.73 -10.67
N LYS A 18 -16.03 3.44 -11.58
CA LYS A 18 -15.96 3.03 -12.98
C LYS A 18 -14.63 2.33 -13.20
N ILE A 19 -14.58 1.06 -12.86
CA ILE A 19 -13.40 0.21 -13.06
C ILE A 19 -12.92 0.23 -14.50
N ARG A 20 -13.78 0.63 -15.47
CA ARG A 20 -13.46 0.75 -16.88
C ARG A 20 -14.33 1.79 -17.58
N SER A 21 -13.74 2.88 -18.02
CA SER A 21 -14.15 3.45 -19.29
C SER A 21 -13.36 2.73 -20.41
N ALA A 22 -13.88 2.64 -21.62
CA ALA A 22 -13.19 2.00 -22.76
C ALA A 22 -11.83 2.66 -23.13
N THR A 23 -11.41 3.66 -22.36
CA THR A 23 -10.21 4.48 -22.49
C THR A 23 -9.22 4.28 -21.36
N ASP A 24 -9.54 3.53 -20.28
CA ASP A 24 -8.69 3.40 -19.12
C ASP A 24 -7.73 2.23 -19.25
N PHE A 25 -6.46 2.51 -18.90
CA PHE A 25 -5.43 1.49 -18.80
C PHE A 25 -5.66 0.65 -17.54
N PHE A 26 -5.86 -0.64 -17.73
CA PHE A 26 -6.09 -1.58 -16.64
C PHE A 26 -5.22 -2.84 -16.82
N ILE A 27 -4.40 -3.14 -15.84
CA ILE A 27 -3.72 -4.44 -15.75
C ILE A 27 -4.55 -5.38 -14.89
N ASN A 28 -4.91 -6.52 -15.49
CA ASN A 28 -5.86 -7.45 -14.93
C ASN A 28 -5.22 -8.30 -13.80
N LYS A 29 -5.59 -8.01 -12.56
CA LYS A 29 -5.21 -8.77 -11.36
C LYS A 29 -6.38 -9.62 -10.80
N THR A 30 -7.48 -9.76 -11.55
CA THR A 30 -8.70 -10.41 -11.02
C THR A 30 -8.55 -11.91 -10.76
N ARG A 31 -7.51 -12.57 -11.28
CA ARG A 31 -7.17 -13.97 -10.91
C ARG A 31 -6.92 -14.14 -9.41
N TYR A 32 -6.46 -13.10 -8.74
CA TYR A 32 -6.19 -13.14 -7.30
C TYR A 32 -7.46 -13.17 -6.45
N ILE A 33 -8.65 -12.91 -7.01
CA ILE A 33 -9.93 -13.10 -6.32
C ILE A 33 -10.13 -14.58 -5.98
N GLU A 34 -9.91 -15.47 -6.94
CA GLU A 34 -10.00 -16.92 -6.74
C GLU A 34 -8.96 -17.39 -5.72
N VAL A 35 -7.71 -16.94 -5.84
CA VAL A 35 -6.64 -17.27 -4.89
C VAL A 35 -6.96 -16.79 -3.46
N LEU A 36 -7.65 -15.65 -3.31
CA LEU A 36 -8.10 -15.15 -2.00
C LEU A 36 -9.24 -15.99 -1.43
N GLU A 37 -10.13 -16.53 -2.28
CA GLU A 37 -11.23 -17.37 -1.83
C GLU A 37 -10.77 -18.75 -1.37
N ASP A 38 -9.70 -19.27 -1.96
CA ASP A 38 -9.06 -20.53 -1.57
C ASP A 38 -8.26 -20.41 -0.26
N HIS A 39 -8.15 -19.18 0.30
CA HIS A 39 -7.35 -18.94 1.50
C HIS A 39 -8.22 -18.91 2.76
N GLU A 40 -7.89 -19.77 3.72
CA GLU A 40 -8.44 -19.73 5.08
C GLU A 40 -7.35 -19.26 6.09
N PRO A 41 -7.68 -18.44 7.07
CA PRO A 41 -8.99 -17.85 7.38
C PRO A 41 -9.38 -16.69 6.46
N ASN A 42 -10.67 -16.34 6.45
CA ASN A 42 -11.22 -15.26 5.63
C ASN A 42 -10.98 -13.83 6.18
N TYR A 43 -9.97 -13.65 7.03
CA TYR A 43 -9.64 -12.37 7.67
C TYR A 43 -8.21 -12.01 7.31
N LEU A 44 -8.05 -11.20 6.26
CA LEU A 44 -6.79 -11.03 5.57
C LEU A 44 -6.29 -9.59 5.66
N VAL A 45 -4.97 -9.43 5.83
CA VAL A 45 -4.30 -8.14 5.74
C VAL A 45 -3.12 -8.18 4.77
N PHE A 46 -2.96 -7.11 4.00
CA PHE A 46 -1.84 -6.87 3.10
C PHE A 46 -1.19 -5.52 3.33
N HIS A 47 0.13 -5.48 3.28
CA HIS A 47 0.91 -4.26 3.29
C HIS A 47 1.69 -4.12 1.99
N ARG A 48 1.59 -2.95 1.36
CA ARG A 48 2.39 -2.56 0.19
C ARG A 48 2.68 -1.07 0.26
N PRO A 49 3.80 -0.62 -0.28
CA PRO A 49 4.10 0.81 -0.38
C PRO A 49 3.00 1.56 -1.14
N HIS A 50 3.03 2.88 -1.03
CA HIS A 50 2.13 3.72 -1.83
C HIS A 50 2.38 3.53 -3.34
N GLY A 51 1.33 3.69 -4.15
CA GLY A 51 1.43 3.62 -5.60
C GLY A 51 1.41 2.21 -6.19
N PHE A 52 1.25 1.15 -5.38
CA PHE A 52 1.20 -0.25 -5.85
C PHE A 52 -0.19 -0.75 -6.23
N GLY A 53 -1.25 0.05 -6.11
CA GLY A 53 -2.60 -0.31 -6.55
C GLY A 53 -3.48 -0.95 -5.47
N LYS A 54 -3.17 -0.75 -4.18
CA LYS A 54 -4.00 -1.25 -3.05
C LYS A 54 -5.47 -0.85 -3.18
N THR A 55 -5.72 0.45 -3.30
CA THR A 55 -7.07 1.01 -3.42
C THR A 55 -7.78 0.53 -4.69
N LEU A 56 -7.05 0.36 -5.81
CA LEU A 56 -7.64 -0.20 -7.03
C LEU A 56 -8.11 -1.64 -6.81
N PHE A 57 -7.35 -2.43 -6.10
CA PHE A 57 -7.74 -3.80 -5.81
C PHE A 57 -8.91 -3.88 -4.81
N THR A 58 -8.94 -3.05 -3.76
CA THR A 58 -10.11 -2.97 -2.87
C THR A 58 -11.38 -2.52 -3.60
N THR A 59 -11.25 -1.62 -4.58
CA THR A 59 -12.34 -1.23 -5.47
C THR A 59 -12.79 -2.40 -6.35
N THR A 60 -11.86 -3.17 -6.89
CA THR A 60 -12.14 -4.39 -7.68
C THR A 60 -12.89 -5.43 -6.85
N LEU A 61 -12.43 -5.70 -5.61
CA LEU A 61 -13.12 -6.60 -4.68
C LEU A 61 -14.53 -6.08 -4.35
N SER A 62 -14.69 -4.76 -4.18
CA SER A 62 -15.98 -4.14 -3.92
C SER A 62 -16.95 -4.41 -5.08
N ALA A 63 -16.53 -4.14 -6.32
CA ALA A 63 -17.39 -4.39 -7.48
C ALA A 63 -17.72 -5.88 -7.70
N TYR A 64 -16.81 -6.77 -7.29
CA TYR A 64 -17.00 -8.22 -7.46
C TYR A 64 -17.96 -8.82 -6.44
N TYR A 65 -17.85 -8.40 -5.18
CA TYR A 65 -18.58 -9.03 -4.08
C TYR A 65 -19.90 -8.34 -3.73
N ASP A 66 -20.08 -7.06 -4.08
CA ASP A 66 -21.27 -6.28 -3.73
C ASP A 66 -22.53 -6.86 -4.41
N CYS A 67 -23.54 -7.18 -3.61
CA CYS A 67 -24.80 -7.69 -4.11
C CYS A 67 -25.56 -6.68 -5.00
N ASN A 68 -25.33 -5.37 -4.81
CA ASN A 68 -25.93 -4.33 -5.63
C ASN A 68 -25.23 -4.17 -7.01
N GLU A 69 -24.05 -4.79 -7.20
CA GLU A 69 -23.32 -4.75 -8.48
C GLU A 69 -23.60 -5.94 -9.39
N ALA A 70 -24.55 -6.82 -9.04
CA ALA A 70 -24.85 -8.03 -9.81
C ALA A 70 -25.23 -7.73 -11.27
N GLU A 71 -26.02 -6.69 -11.53
CA GLU A 71 -26.43 -6.27 -12.88
C GLU A 71 -25.28 -5.62 -13.67
N ASN A 72 -24.27 -5.09 -12.97
CA ASN A 72 -23.10 -4.46 -13.55
C ASN A 72 -21.94 -5.44 -13.79
N PHE A 73 -22.08 -6.72 -13.42
CA PHE A 73 -20.98 -7.69 -13.46
C PHE A 73 -20.29 -7.76 -14.83
N GLU A 74 -21.04 -7.98 -15.89
CA GLU A 74 -20.49 -8.05 -17.26
C GLU A 74 -19.81 -6.75 -17.68
N LYS A 75 -20.39 -5.61 -17.33
CA LYS A 75 -19.81 -4.29 -17.61
C LYS A 75 -18.48 -4.10 -16.88
N ASN A 76 -18.40 -4.53 -15.62
CA ASN A 76 -17.23 -4.33 -14.78
C ASN A 76 -16.10 -5.31 -15.10
N PHE A 77 -16.43 -6.56 -15.48
CA PHE A 77 -15.45 -7.65 -15.58
C PHE A 77 -15.26 -8.25 -16.96
N SER A 78 -16.04 -7.86 -17.99
CA SER A 78 -15.86 -8.37 -19.37
C SER A 78 -14.40 -8.31 -19.83
N GLY A 79 -13.86 -9.43 -20.35
CA GLY A 79 -12.48 -9.55 -20.81
C GLY A 79 -11.42 -9.59 -19.70
N THR A 80 -11.83 -9.78 -18.44
CA THR A 80 -10.91 -10.09 -17.32
C THR A 80 -10.87 -11.60 -17.07
N TYR A 81 -9.88 -12.07 -16.30
CA TYR A 81 -9.80 -13.48 -15.87
C TYR A 81 -11.08 -13.92 -15.16
N ILE A 82 -11.54 -13.14 -14.19
CA ILE A 82 -12.68 -13.50 -13.34
C ILE A 82 -14.02 -13.53 -14.08
N SER A 83 -14.13 -12.91 -15.27
CA SER A 83 -15.35 -12.99 -16.08
C SER A 83 -15.65 -14.41 -16.57
N THR A 84 -14.61 -15.19 -16.83
CA THR A 84 -14.70 -16.59 -17.22
C THR A 84 -14.50 -17.60 -16.09
N HIS A 85 -14.06 -17.12 -14.92
CA HIS A 85 -13.81 -17.90 -13.69
C HIS A 85 -14.63 -17.35 -12.52
N LYS A 86 -15.91 -17.00 -12.79
CA LYS A 86 -16.80 -16.45 -11.78
C LYS A 86 -17.04 -17.46 -10.66
N THR A 87 -16.75 -17.05 -9.43
CA THR A 87 -16.94 -17.90 -8.26
C THR A 87 -18.38 -17.82 -7.72
N PRO A 88 -18.81 -18.79 -6.90
CA PRO A 88 -20.12 -18.74 -6.24
C PRO A 88 -20.31 -17.56 -5.28
N LEU A 89 -19.21 -16.91 -4.87
CA LEU A 89 -19.25 -15.78 -3.92
C LEU A 89 -19.44 -14.41 -4.62
N ALA A 90 -19.41 -14.37 -5.95
CA ALA A 90 -19.62 -13.15 -6.71
C ALA A 90 -21.00 -12.53 -6.41
N ASN A 91 -21.02 -11.26 -6.05
CA ASN A 91 -22.23 -10.48 -5.74
C ASN A 91 -23.10 -11.09 -4.61
N GLN A 92 -22.45 -11.68 -3.59
CA GLN A 92 -23.14 -12.35 -2.48
C GLN A 92 -23.08 -11.59 -1.15
N PHE A 93 -22.45 -10.42 -1.11
CA PHE A 93 -22.20 -9.72 0.15
C PHE A 93 -22.77 -8.32 0.16
N CYS A 94 -23.12 -7.85 1.37
CA CYS A 94 -23.17 -6.43 1.66
C CYS A 94 -21.79 -6.00 2.14
N LEU A 95 -21.30 -4.86 1.64
CA LEU A 95 -19.96 -4.37 1.89
C LEU A 95 -19.98 -3.21 2.89
N LEU A 96 -19.30 -3.38 4.03
CA LEU A 96 -18.96 -2.27 4.91
C LEU A 96 -17.55 -1.82 4.58
N LYS A 97 -17.41 -0.59 4.08
CA LYS A 97 -16.13 -0.05 3.60
C LYS A 97 -15.64 1.06 4.50
N PHE A 98 -14.36 0.99 4.86
CA PHE A 98 -13.66 2.06 5.55
C PHE A 98 -12.41 2.44 4.74
N ASN A 99 -12.18 3.74 4.60
CA ASN A 99 -10.93 4.28 4.07
C ASN A 99 -10.40 5.29 5.09
N PHE A 100 -9.24 4.98 5.66
CA PHE A 100 -8.62 5.80 6.69
C PHE A 100 -7.51 6.73 6.15
N ALA A 101 -7.33 6.83 4.83
CA ALA A 101 -6.34 7.71 4.21
C ALA A 101 -6.53 9.21 4.59
N GLU A 102 -7.75 9.61 4.88
CA GLU A 102 -8.10 11.01 5.22
C GLU A 102 -7.99 11.33 6.72
N LEU A 103 -7.59 10.34 7.55
CA LEU A 103 -7.30 10.63 8.95
C LEU A 103 -6.13 11.63 9.01
N GLY A 104 -6.38 12.79 9.63
CA GLY A 104 -5.42 13.88 9.74
C GLY A 104 -4.08 13.44 10.35
N VAL A 105 -3.06 14.31 10.27
CA VAL A 105 -1.71 14.03 10.79
C VAL A 105 -1.72 13.62 12.26
N GLU A 106 -2.68 14.09 13.03
CA GLU A 106 -2.85 13.73 14.43
C GLU A 106 -3.66 12.44 14.61
N GLY A 107 -4.56 12.10 13.65
CA GLY A 107 -5.35 10.87 13.62
C GLY A 107 -5.95 10.54 14.98
N THR A 108 -6.71 11.47 15.54
CA THR A 108 -7.28 11.35 16.89
C THR A 108 -8.34 10.25 16.97
N ALA A 109 -8.70 9.83 18.18
CA ALA A 109 -9.81 8.90 18.37
C ALA A 109 -11.15 9.48 17.86
N GLU A 110 -11.30 10.81 17.88
CA GLU A 110 -12.48 11.53 17.35
C GLU A 110 -12.50 11.49 15.81
N ASP A 111 -11.39 11.82 15.14
CA ASP A 111 -11.26 11.69 13.68
C ASP A 111 -11.57 10.26 13.21
N PHE A 112 -11.08 9.28 13.97
CA PHE A 112 -11.33 7.87 13.69
C PHE A 112 -12.81 7.50 13.90
N TYR A 113 -13.42 7.97 14.98
CA TYR A 113 -14.87 7.80 15.22
C TYR A 113 -15.70 8.33 14.07
N ASP A 114 -15.39 9.53 13.59
CA ASP A 114 -16.10 10.17 12.48
C ASP A 114 -15.91 9.40 11.16
N ALA A 115 -14.72 8.86 10.92
CA ALA A 115 -14.47 8.01 9.75
C ALA A 115 -15.29 6.71 9.80
N VAL A 116 -15.40 6.08 10.98
CA VAL A 116 -16.23 4.88 11.18
C VAL A 116 -17.70 5.21 11.02
N LEU A 117 -18.17 6.35 11.57
CA LEU A 117 -19.54 6.81 11.44
C LEU A 117 -19.90 7.07 9.97
N ARG A 118 -19.01 7.69 9.19
CA ARG A 118 -19.21 7.88 7.74
C ARG A 118 -19.37 6.55 7.02
N GLY A 119 -18.48 5.59 7.25
CA GLY A 119 -18.56 4.26 6.62
C GLY A 119 -19.88 3.52 6.92
N ILE A 120 -20.36 3.59 8.16
CA ILE A 120 -21.64 3.01 8.56
C ILE A 120 -22.81 3.78 7.91
N SER A 121 -22.74 5.11 7.83
CA SER A 121 -23.75 5.93 7.18
C SER A 121 -23.87 5.62 5.69
N ASP A 122 -22.73 5.44 5.03
CA ASP A 122 -22.67 5.06 3.61
C ASP A 122 -23.24 3.66 3.38
N PHE A 123 -22.97 2.71 4.27
CA PHE A 123 -23.57 1.38 4.23
C PHE A 123 -25.10 1.43 4.28
N TYR A 124 -25.67 2.15 5.25
CA TYR A 124 -27.12 2.27 5.38
C TYR A 124 -27.75 2.92 4.15
N ARG A 125 -27.11 3.94 3.60
CA ARG A 125 -27.56 4.62 2.37
C ARG A 125 -27.51 3.70 1.16
N HIS A 126 -26.44 2.95 1.00
CA HIS A 126 -26.20 2.09 -0.16
C HIS A 126 -27.16 0.89 -0.21
N TYR A 127 -27.47 0.29 0.94
CA TYR A 127 -28.34 -0.89 1.01
C TYR A 127 -29.79 -0.59 1.42
N SER A 128 -30.15 0.69 1.59
CA SER A 128 -31.50 1.12 1.98
C SER A 128 -32.05 0.37 3.21
N VAL A 129 -31.18 0.11 4.20
CA VAL A 129 -31.55 -0.67 5.40
C VAL A 129 -32.51 0.14 6.28
N ALA A 130 -33.64 -0.46 6.64
CA ALA A 130 -34.56 0.12 7.61
C ALA A 130 -33.87 0.25 9.00
N ARG A 131 -34.32 1.24 9.81
CA ARG A 131 -33.78 1.50 11.16
C ARG A 131 -32.42 2.19 11.23
N VAL A 132 -32.11 2.99 10.22
CA VAL A 132 -30.93 3.89 10.24
C VAL A 132 -30.86 4.71 11.54
N SER A 133 -32.03 5.19 12.05
CA SER A 133 -32.13 5.98 13.27
C SER A 133 -31.69 5.25 14.54
N ASP A 134 -31.73 3.92 14.56
CA ASP A 134 -31.38 3.16 15.76
C ASP A 134 -29.86 3.21 16.05
N VAL A 135 -29.05 3.50 15.06
CA VAL A 135 -27.58 3.66 15.16
C VAL A 135 -27.18 5.11 14.91
N LEU A 136 -27.55 5.71 13.77
CA LEU A 136 -27.10 7.06 13.39
C LEU A 136 -27.74 8.19 14.22
N GLY A 137 -28.88 7.93 14.87
CA GLY A 137 -29.52 8.88 15.76
C GLY A 137 -28.98 8.90 17.19
N LYS A 138 -27.99 8.07 17.51
CA LYS A 138 -27.41 7.94 18.85
C LYS A 138 -25.94 8.35 18.85
N GLN A 139 -25.51 8.90 19.96
CA GLN A 139 -24.09 9.15 20.22
C GLN A 139 -23.50 7.98 21.02
N PHE A 140 -22.37 7.46 20.58
CA PHE A 140 -21.64 6.39 21.23
C PHE A 140 -20.33 6.91 21.83
N SER A 141 -19.85 6.26 22.87
CA SER A 141 -18.65 6.67 23.59
C SER A 141 -17.35 6.44 22.82
N SER A 142 -17.36 5.58 21.79
CA SER A 142 -16.19 5.25 20.98
C SER A 142 -16.58 4.60 19.65
N ALA A 143 -15.64 4.55 18.69
CA ALA A 143 -15.79 3.81 17.43
C ALA A 143 -16.06 2.31 17.68
N ALA A 144 -15.46 1.73 18.72
CA ALA A 144 -15.70 0.35 19.13
C ALA A 144 -17.14 0.11 19.59
N ALA A 145 -17.71 1.03 20.37
CA ALA A 145 -19.11 0.96 20.79
C ALA A 145 -20.07 1.18 19.61
N LEU A 146 -19.74 2.08 18.70
CA LEU A 146 -20.51 2.35 17.50
C LEU A 146 -20.59 1.11 16.59
N ILE A 147 -19.44 0.49 16.25
CA ILE A 147 -19.42 -0.69 15.37
C ILE A 147 -20.09 -1.92 16.01
N GLU A 148 -19.97 -2.12 17.31
CA GLU A 148 -20.65 -3.19 18.05
C GLU A 148 -22.19 -3.04 17.96
N ASN A 149 -22.71 -1.83 18.16
CA ASN A 149 -24.13 -1.55 18.01
C ASN A 149 -24.61 -1.71 16.55
N PHE A 150 -23.80 -1.34 15.58
CA PHE A 150 -24.07 -1.62 14.17
C PHE A 150 -24.23 -3.12 13.92
N PHE A 151 -23.30 -3.96 14.38
CA PHE A 151 -23.40 -5.42 14.24
C PHE A 151 -24.64 -5.99 14.96
N ALA A 152 -24.97 -5.49 16.14
CA ALA A 152 -26.17 -5.90 16.86
C ALA A 152 -27.44 -5.56 16.06
N SER A 153 -27.49 -4.39 15.42
CA SER A 153 -28.64 -3.99 14.59
C SER A 153 -28.80 -4.89 13.35
N LEU A 154 -27.68 -5.30 12.73
CA LEU A 154 -27.73 -6.18 11.56
C LEU A 154 -28.23 -7.58 11.90
N ARG A 155 -27.85 -8.17 13.05
CA ARG A 155 -28.32 -9.50 13.48
C ARG A 155 -29.85 -9.59 13.59
N THR A 156 -30.51 -8.50 13.94
CA THR A 156 -31.96 -8.45 14.10
C THR A 156 -32.71 -8.13 12.81
N SER A 157 -32.06 -7.46 11.85
CA SER A 157 -32.74 -6.84 10.72
C SER A 157 -32.26 -7.31 9.35
N TYR A 158 -31.12 -8.05 9.28
CA TYR A 158 -30.45 -8.30 8.03
C TYR A 158 -29.90 -9.74 7.97
N ARG A 159 -30.25 -10.47 6.91
CA ARG A 159 -29.82 -11.87 6.73
C ARG A 159 -28.65 -12.05 5.74
N GLN A 160 -28.20 -10.98 5.12
CA GLN A 160 -27.13 -11.08 4.13
C GLN A 160 -25.75 -11.16 4.79
N LYS A 161 -24.83 -11.82 4.11
CA LYS A 161 -23.43 -11.94 4.55
C LYS A 161 -22.73 -10.58 4.47
N LEU A 162 -22.03 -10.21 5.53
CA LEU A 162 -21.27 -8.95 5.58
C LEU A 162 -19.79 -9.22 5.24
N PHE A 163 -19.25 -8.45 4.31
CA PHE A 163 -17.83 -8.38 4.04
C PHE A 163 -17.31 -6.96 4.37
N ILE A 164 -16.28 -6.89 5.21
CA ILE A 164 -15.66 -5.62 5.60
C ILE A 164 -14.39 -5.40 4.78
N ILE A 165 -14.31 -4.27 4.10
CA ILE A 165 -13.11 -3.84 3.36
C ILE A 165 -12.55 -2.59 4.04
N ILE A 166 -11.27 -2.65 4.45
CA ILE A 166 -10.58 -1.55 5.13
C ILE A 166 -9.35 -1.16 4.32
N ASP A 167 -9.32 0.07 3.83
CA ASP A 167 -8.17 0.61 3.10
C ASP A 167 -7.40 1.61 3.96
N GLU A 168 -6.05 1.62 3.86
CA GLU A 168 -5.11 2.49 4.58
C GLU A 168 -5.33 2.48 6.10
N TYR A 169 -5.51 1.27 6.70
CA TYR A 169 -5.83 1.12 8.13
C TYR A 169 -4.77 1.74 9.07
N ASP A 170 -3.56 1.89 8.58
CA ASP A 170 -2.38 2.36 9.31
C ASP A 170 -2.13 3.88 9.17
N ALA A 171 -2.88 4.59 8.35
CA ALA A 171 -2.57 5.97 7.95
C ALA A 171 -2.40 6.93 9.14
N GLY A 172 -3.30 6.92 10.10
CA GLY A 172 -3.23 7.80 11.27
C GLY A 172 -2.03 7.51 12.16
N ILE A 173 -1.76 6.22 12.46
CA ILE A 173 -0.62 5.82 13.28
C ILE A 173 0.69 6.10 12.56
N ARG A 174 0.79 5.72 11.28
CA ARG A 174 1.97 5.94 10.46
C ARG A 174 2.36 7.42 10.44
N SER A 175 1.41 8.31 10.21
CA SER A 175 1.64 9.75 10.22
C SER A 175 2.22 10.23 11.56
N ARG A 176 1.67 9.78 12.69
CA ARG A 176 2.19 10.14 14.02
C ARG A 176 3.58 9.57 14.28
N LEU A 177 3.81 8.30 13.96
CA LEU A 177 5.08 7.64 14.21
C LEU A 177 6.24 8.22 13.37
N LEU A 178 5.94 8.66 12.15
CA LEU A 178 6.93 9.28 11.25
C LEU A 178 7.10 10.78 11.50
N ASN A 179 6.26 11.42 12.31
CA ASN A 179 6.40 12.82 12.65
C ASN A 179 7.46 13.00 13.75
N PRO A 180 8.54 13.79 13.52
CA PRO A 180 9.61 13.99 14.52
C PRO A 180 9.14 14.62 15.83
N GLN A 181 8.06 15.40 15.81
CA GLN A 181 7.51 16.09 16.97
C GLN A 181 6.62 15.17 17.81
N THR A 182 5.81 14.34 17.18
CA THR A 182 4.86 13.44 17.84
C THR A 182 5.42 12.03 18.01
N GLY A 183 6.17 11.51 17.06
CA GLY A 183 6.67 10.14 17.04
C GLY A 183 7.57 9.76 18.23
N ARG A 184 8.32 10.73 18.78
CA ARG A 184 9.14 10.51 19.99
C ARG A 184 8.33 10.45 21.29
N ARG A 185 7.10 10.98 21.28
CA ARG A 185 6.21 11.04 22.46
C ARG A 185 5.06 10.04 22.37
N HIS A 186 4.86 9.45 21.21
CA HIS A 186 3.77 8.52 20.96
C HIS A 186 3.95 7.24 21.76
N ARG A 187 2.88 6.79 22.41
CA ARG A 187 2.82 5.55 23.20
C ARG A 187 1.81 4.60 22.56
N SER A 188 2.02 3.30 22.72
CA SER A 188 1.05 2.29 22.23
C SER A 188 -0.33 2.43 22.87
N SER A 189 -0.41 2.97 24.11
CA SER A 189 -1.69 3.29 24.75
C SER A 189 -2.52 4.35 24.03
N ASP A 190 -1.86 5.21 23.23
CA ASP A 190 -2.55 6.27 22.48
C ASP A 190 -3.33 5.71 21.31
N ASP A 191 -3.08 4.45 20.91
CA ASP A 191 -3.74 3.74 19.82
C ASP A 191 -4.77 2.70 20.31
N GLN A 192 -5.06 2.66 21.62
CA GLN A 192 -5.97 1.67 22.21
C GLN A 192 -7.35 1.66 21.53
N TYR A 193 -7.83 2.82 21.08
CA TYR A 193 -9.10 2.93 20.37
C TYR A 193 -9.14 2.10 19.07
N LEU A 194 -8.01 1.95 18.37
CA LEU A 194 -7.89 1.10 17.19
C LEU A 194 -7.93 -0.38 17.57
N VAL A 195 -7.18 -0.76 18.61
CA VAL A 195 -7.17 -2.13 19.13
C VAL A 195 -8.58 -2.55 19.52
N ASP A 196 -9.29 -1.68 20.25
CA ASP A 196 -10.66 -1.94 20.69
C ASP A 196 -11.62 -2.09 19.50
N PHE A 197 -11.49 -1.23 18.48
CA PHE A 197 -12.30 -1.29 17.27
C PHE A 197 -12.06 -2.60 16.50
N PHE A 198 -10.80 -2.96 16.24
CA PHE A 198 -10.49 -4.19 15.52
C PHE A 198 -10.89 -5.45 16.30
N ASN A 199 -10.78 -5.44 17.63
CA ASN A 199 -11.28 -6.51 18.49
C ASN A 199 -12.82 -6.70 18.33
N LYS A 200 -13.59 -5.61 18.19
CA LYS A 200 -15.04 -5.72 17.92
C LYS A 200 -15.33 -6.34 16.55
N ILE A 201 -14.58 -5.97 15.53
CA ILE A 201 -14.69 -6.62 14.20
C ILE A 201 -14.40 -8.11 14.32
N ARG A 202 -13.30 -8.49 14.98
CA ARG A 202 -12.96 -9.90 15.19
C ARG A 202 -14.06 -10.65 15.91
N ASN A 203 -14.55 -10.14 17.04
CA ASN A 203 -15.58 -10.81 17.82
C ASN A 203 -16.90 -10.95 17.06
N ALA A 204 -17.09 -10.17 15.99
CA ALA A 204 -18.22 -10.28 15.07
C ALA A 204 -17.99 -11.32 13.95
N THR A 205 -16.77 -11.88 13.84
CA THR A 205 -16.45 -12.97 12.90
C THR A 205 -16.68 -14.33 13.61
N GLY A 206 -16.92 -15.37 12.85
CA GLY A 206 -17.18 -16.72 13.38
C GLY A 206 -18.56 -17.24 12.99
N ASP A 207 -18.88 -18.47 13.38
CA ASP A 207 -20.04 -19.24 12.89
C ASP A 207 -21.40 -18.57 13.14
N SER A 208 -21.52 -17.81 14.23
CA SER A 208 -22.73 -17.03 14.57
C SER A 208 -22.53 -15.51 14.40
N GLY A 209 -21.39 -15.08 13.86
CA GLY A 209 -21.03 -13.67 13.70
C GLY A 209 -21.78 -12.98 12.57
N ALA A 210 -21.83 -11.66 12.65
CA ALA A 210 -22.39 -10.83 11.58
C ALA A 210 -21.44 -10.70 10.38
N VAL A 211 -20.14 -10.90 10.59
CA VAL A 211 -19.06 -10.67 9.61
C VAL A 211 -18.57 -12.00 9.05
N THR A 212 -18.64 -12.15 7.73
CA THR A 212 -18.19 -13.37 7.04
C THR A 212 -16.75 -13.24 6.54
N LYS A 213 -16.37 -12.09 6.02
CA LYS A 213 -15.03 -11.82 5.46
C LYS A 213 -14.51 -10.46 5.91
N VAL A 214 -13.19 -10.34 6.04
CA VAL A 214 -12.50 -9.06 6.22
C VAL A 214 -11.29 -9.03 5.30
N PHE A 215 -11.15 -7.95 4.55
CA PHE A 215 -9.96 -7.65 3.77
C PHE A 215 -9.44 -6.29 4.18
N MET A 216 -8.21 -6.26 4.66
CA MET A 216 -7.60 -5.04 5.16
C MET A 216 -6.30 -4.76 4.43
N THR A 217 -6.06 -3.50 4.09
CA THR A 217 -4.81 -3.09 3.46
C THR A 217 -4.26 -1.81 4.06
N GLY A 218 -2.94 -1.72 4.06
CA GLY A 218 -2.19 -0.58 4.56
C GLY A 218 -0.80 -0.51 3.93
N THR A 219 0.00 0.42 4.41
CA THR A 219 1.38 0.58 3.96
C THR A 219 2.34 -0.08 4.93
N THR A 220 2.17 0.11 6.24
CA THR A 220 3.07 -0.41 7.27
C THR A 220 2.36 -1.37 8.20
N HIS A 221 3.09 -2.39 8.66
CA HIS A 221 2.62 -3.23 9.75
C HIS A 221 2.82 -2.48 11.06
N ILE A 222 1.73 -2.06 11.67
CA ILE A 222 1.75 -1.37 12.94
C ILE A 222 1.44 -2.37 14.04
N GLY A 223 2.28 -2.36 15.08
CA GLY A 223 2.09 -3.19 16.26
C GLY A 223 0.97 -2.68 17.15
N THR A 224 -0.22 -2.67 16.63
CA THR A 224 -1.36 -2.90 17.51
C THR A 224 -1.33 -4.40 17.77
N ASP A 225 -1.40 -4.85 19.02
CA ASP A 225 -1.52 -6.27 19.37
C ASP A 225 -2.82 -6.87 18.82
N CYS A 226 -3.03 -6.68 17.52
CA CYS A 226 -4.16 -7.20 16.77
C CYS A 226 -3.70 -8.46 16.00
N PRO A 227 -3.47 -9.61 16.70
CA PRO A 227 -2.98 -10.85 16.09
C PRO A 227 -4.05 -11.55 15.22
N LEU A 228 -5.02 -10.81 14.70
CA LEU A 228 -6.33 -11.31 14.36
C LEU A 228 -6.55 -11.46 12.87
N PHE A 229 -5.70 -10.79 12.10
CA PHE A 229 -5.77 -10.83 10.65
C PHE A 229 -4.58 -11.63 10.14
N PHE A 230 -4.87 -12.58 9.25
CA PHE A 230 -3.82 -13.36 8.63
C PHE A 230 -3.05 -12.48 7.65
N ASN A 231 -1.78 -12.25 7.95
CA ASN A 231 -0.92 -11.38 7.17
C ASN A 231 -0.39 -12.12 5.93
N LEU A 232 -0.80 -11.68 4.75
CA LEU A 232 -0.39 -12.25 3.46
C LEU A 232 0.70 -11.44 2.77
N THR A 233 1.29 -10.44 3.45
CA THR A 233 2.30 -9.54 2.88
C THR A 233 3.47 -10.30 2.25
N ASP A 234 3.99 -11.32 2.94
CA ASP A 234 5.16 -12.08 2.52
C ASP A 234 4.81 -13.37 1.77
N SER A 235 3.51 -13.63 1.54
CA SER A 235 3.08 -14.84 0.86
C SER A 235 3.52 -14.87 -0.60
N PRO A 236 4.26 -15.91 -1.03
CA PRO A 236 4.71 -16.01 -2.42
C PRO A 236 3.55 -16.15 -3.42
N LYS A 237 2.39 -16.66 -2.99
CA LYS A 237 1.19 -16.75 -3.83
C LYS A 237 0.66 -15.39 -4.28
N PHE A 238 0.97 -14.33 -3.51
CA PHE A 238 0.49 -12.97 -3.75
C PHE A 238 1.63 -11.99 -4.10
N ALA A 239 2.81 -12.49 -4.44
CA ALA A 239 3.96 -11.64 -4.76
C ALA A 239 3.68 -10.68 -5.93
N GLY A 240 2.96 -11.15 -6.95
CA GLY A 240 2.57 -10.37 -8.12
C GLY A 240 1.18 -9.71 -8.05
N LEU A 241 0.46 -9.79 -6.92
CA LEU A 241 -0.87 -9.16 -6.81
C LEU A 241 -0.81 -7.65 -7.01
N TYR A 242 0.13 -7.01 -6.35
CA TYR A 242 0.34 -5.57 -6.41
C TYR A 242 1.62 -5.26 -7.17
N GLY A 243 1.57 -4.23 -8.00
CA GLY A 243 2.67 -3.88 -8.89
C GLY A 243 2.47 -4.43 -10.31
N PHE A 244 3.33 -4.00 -11.22
CA PHE A 244 3.36 -4.50 -12.59
C PHE A 244 4.47 -5.53 -12.75
N THR A 245 4.20 -6.60 -13.50
CA THR A 245 5.22 -7.52 -13.96
C THR A 245 5.77 -7.06 -15.31
N ASP A 246 6.96 -7.55 -15.68
CA ASP A 246 7.55 -7.26 -16.98
C ASP A 246 6.67 -7.69 -18.14
N GLU A 247 6.05 -8.86 -18.02
CA GLU A 247 5.18 -9.41 -19.05
C GLU A 247 3.92 -8.54 -19.24
N GLU A 248 3.31 -8.10 -18.14
CA GLU A 248 2.18 -7.18 -18.18
C GLU A 248 2.55 -5.86 -18.86
N LEU A 249 3.75 -5.34 -18.62
CA LEU A 249 4.23 -4.11 -19.24
C LEU A 249 4.57 -4.31 -20.72
N ARG A 250 5.17 -5.44 -21.13
CA ARG A 250 5.40 -5.73 -22.56
C ARG A 250 4.12 -5.72 -23.37
N GLN A 251 3.04 -6.24 -22.79
CA GLN A 251 1.72 -6.24 -23.43
C GLN A 251 1.03 -4.87 -23.40
N ALA A 252 1.30 -4.07 -22.38
CA ALA A 252 0.64 -2.81 -22.15
C ALA A 252 1.30 -1.63 -22.89
N VAL A 253 2.62 -1.57 -22.92
CA VAL A 253 3.40 -0.46 -23.50
C VAL A 253 2.99 -0.14 -24.94
N PRO A 254 2.78 -1.11 -25.87
CA PRO A 254 2.35 -0.82 -27.24
C PRO A 254 0.95 -0.19 -27.34
N ARG A 255 0.13 -0.32 -26.31
CA ARG A 255 -1.20 0.31 -26.25
C ARG A 255 -1.13 1.76 -25.75
N LEU A 256 -0.08 2.10 -25.00
CA LEU A 256 0.10 3.40 -24.37
C LEU A 256 0.97 4.36 -25.17
N LEU A 257 1.89 3.82 -25.98
CA LEU A 257 2.90 4.57 -26.71
C LEU A 257 2.86 4.24 -28.21
N ASN A 258 3.11 5.24 -29.04
CA ASN A 258 3.36 5.03 -30.46
C ASN A 258 4.85 4.68 -30.66
N LEU A 259 5.20 3.42 -30.41
CA LEU A 259 6.59 2.94 -30.46
C LEU A 259 7.30 3.19 -31.80
N PRO A 260 6.62 2.97 -32.99
CA PRO A 260 7.24 3.27 -34.28
C PRO A 260 7.63 4.74 -34.43
N GLN A 261 6.79 5.66 -33.95
CA GLN A 261 7.10 7.11 -33.98
C GLN A 261 8.27 7.48 -33.08
N LEU A 262 8.42 6.78 -31.96
CA LEU A 262 9.51 6.99 -31.00
C LEU A 262 10.83 6.29 -31.43
N GLY A 263 10.79 5.39 -32.42
CA GLY A 263 11.94 4.60 -32.85
C GLY A 263 12.51 3.65 -31.79
N ILE A 264 11.67 3.17 -30.88
CA ILE A 264 12.03 2.29 -29.76
C ILE A 264 11.14 1.05 -29.73
N THR A 265 11.59 0.01 -29.03
CA THR A 265 10.83 -1.24 -28.81
C THR A 265 10.14 -1.25 -27.43
N ALA A 266 9.18 -2.15 -27.26
CA ALA A 266 8.57 -2.38 -25.94
C ALA A 266 9.61 -2.87 -24.91
N ASP A 267 10.56 -3.70 -25.32
CA ASP A 267 11.61 -4.19 -24.46
C ASP A 267 12.57 -3.07 -24.01
N ASP A 268 12.87 -2.10 -24.86
CA ASP A 268 13.65 -0.91 -24.47
C ASP A 268 12.95 -0.14 -23.37
N VAL A 269 11.64 0.05 -23.51
CA VAL A 269 10.82 0.75 -22.50
C VAL A 269 10.77 -0.05 -21.20
N VAL A 270 10.49 -1.34 -21.25
CA VAL A 270 10.41 -2.20 -20.06
C VAL A 270 11.75 -2.24 -19.32
N LYS A 271 12.87 -2.32 -20.03
CA LYS A 271 14.20 -2.26 -19.43
C LYS A 271 14.43 -0.95 -18.66
N GLN A 272 14.05 0.17 -19.25
CA GLN A 272 14.15 1.47 -18.57
C GLN A 272 13.23 1.54 -17.34
N LEU A 273 12.01 1.00 -17.45
CA LEU A 273 11.08 0.94 -16.31
C LEU A 273 11.63 0.06 -15.20
N GLN A 274 12.26 -1.07 -15.50
CA GLN A 274 12.94 -1.91 -14.51
C GLN A 274 14.02 -1.14 -13.75
N ASP A 275 14.89 -0.43 -14.47
CA ASP A 275 16.00 0.33 -13.89
C ASP A 275 15.51 1.43 -12.94
N TRP A 276 14.40 2.10 -13.27
CA TRP A 276 13.91 3.28 -12.56
C TRP A 276 12.78 3.00 -11.58
N CYS A 277 11.92 2.00 -11.85
CA CYS A 277 10.67 1.77 -11.12
C CYS A 277 10.53 0.34 -10.60
N GLY A 278 11.44 -0.56 -10.97
CA GLY A 278 11.36 -1.99 -10.72
C GLY A 278 12.08 -2.47 -9.46
N GLY A 279 12.35 -3.77 -9.44
CA GLY A 279 13.17 -4.42 -8.43
C GLY A 279 12.48 -4.74 -7.11
N TYR A 280 11.21 -4.47 -6.96
CA TYR A 280 10.48 -4.73 -5.71
C TYR A 280 10.15 -6.21 -5.53
N ARG A 281 10.69 -6.84 -4.49
CA ARG A 281 10.36 -8.18 -4.03
C ARG A 281 9.68 -8.11 -2.68
N PHE A 282 8.43 -8.55 -2.64
CA PHE A 282 7.60 -8.49 -1.43
C PHE A 282 7.53 -9.80 -0.67
N SER A 283 8.18 -10.84 -1.18
CA SER A 283 8.30 -12.12 -0.51
C SER A 283 9.75 -12.60 -0.56
N PRO A 284 10.34 -12.99 0.58
CA PRO A 284 11.66 -13.60 0.59
C PRO A 284 11.66 -15.04 0.01
N TYR A 285 10.46 -15.56 -0.26
CA TYR A 285 10.24 -16.93 -0.78
C TYR A 285 9.82 -16.94 -2.26
N SER A 286 9.82 -15.80 -2.94
CA SER A 286 9.47 -15.67 -4.36
C SER A 286 10.56 -14.96 -5.11
N ALA A 287 10.92 -15.49 -6.28
CA ALA A 287 11.80 -14.80 -7.22
C ALA A 287 11.10 -13.64 -7.97
N GLU A 288 9.76 -13.57 -7.88
CA GLU A 288 8.98 -12.56 -8.59
C GLU A 288 9.31 -11.17 -8.08
N ALA A 289 9.73 -10.30 -9.01
CA ALA A 289 9.90 -8.88 -8.76
C ALA A 289 8.86 -8.10 -9.56
N VAL A 290 8.38 -7.00 -8.99
CA VAL A 290 7.39 -6.12 -9.61
C VAL A 290 7.90 -4.69 -9.68
N LEU A 291 7.23 -3.90 -10.51
CA LEU A 291 7.49 -2.48 -10.67
C LEU A 291 6.39 -1.67 -9.98
N ASN A 292 6.76 -0.48 -9.48
CA ASN A 292 5.79 0.45 -8.89
C ASN A 292 4.90 1.05 -10.00
N PRO A 293 3.57 0.77 -10.01
CA PRO A 293 2.66 1.25 -11.04
C PRO A 293 2.62 2.77 -11.19
N ALA A 294 2.55 3.50 -10.09
CA ALA A 294 2.49 4.96 -10.12
C ALA A 294 3.74 5.57 -10.76
N ALA A 295 4.91 5.01 -10.41
CA ALA A 295 6.18 5.40 -11.00
C ALA A 295 6.26 5.06 -12.50
N CYS A 296 5.83 3.86 -12.89
CA CYS A 296 5.78 3.44 -14.30
C CYS A 296 4.87 4.36 -15.13
N LEU A 297 3.67 4.66 -14.64
CA LEU A 297 2.73 5.52 -15.36
C LEU A 297 3.26 6.95 -15.51
N SER A 298 3.91 7.49 -14.47
CA SER A 298 4.57 8.80 -14.54
C SER A 298 5.71 8.81 -15.56
N TYR A 299 6.53 7.74 -15.60
CA TYR A 299 7.59 7.58 -16.59
C TYR A 299 7.06 7.52 -18.02
N LEU A 300 6.04 6.70 -18.26
CA LEU A 300 5.42 6.53 -19.57
C LEU A 300 4.75 7.82 -20.05
N ALA A 301 4.14 8.59 -19.16
CA ALA A 301 3.58 9.89 -19.48
C ALA A 301 4.67 10.86 -19.94
N SER A 302 5.77 10.96 -19.18
CA SER A 302 6.90 11.81 -19.54
C SER A 302 7.55 11.39 -20.87
N LEU A 303 7.73 10.09 -21.09
CA LEU A 303 8.25 9.58 -22.36
C LEU A 303 7.36 9.96 -23.55
N ARG A 304 6.04 9.85 -23.39
CA ARG A 304 5.08 10.21 -24.42
C ARG A 304 5.06 11.71 -24.75
N GLU A 305 5.16 12.56 -23.71
CA GLU A 305 5.13 14.01 -23.87
C GLU A 305 6.43 14.54 -24.51
N ASN A 306 7.57 13.99 -24.10
CA ASN A 306 8.88 14.52 -24.49
C ASN A 306 9.52 13.76 -25.67
N GLY A 307 8.97 12.60 -26.08
CA GLY A 307 9.50 11.79 -27.17
C GLY A 307 10.86 11.13 -26.88
N LYS A 308 11.34 11.15 -25.63
CA LYS A 308 12.62 10.59 -25.22
C LYS A 308 12.58 10.13 -23.76
N PHE A 309 13.45 9.17 -23.43
CA PHE A 309 13.55 8.65 -22.08
C PHE A 309 13.90 9.74 -21.07
N PRO A 310 13.18 9.83 -19.94
CA PRO A 310 13.53 10.73 -18.85
C PRO A 310 14.93 10.48 -18.30
N ALA A 311 15.72 11.53 -18.12
CA ALA A 311 17.09 11.41 -17.59
C ALA A 311 17.14 11.20 -16.07
N ALA A 312 16.08 11.56 -15.36
CA ALA A 312 15.94 11.39 -13.90
C ALA A 312 14.47 11.33 -13.51
N LEU A 313 14.20 10.59 -12.46
CA LEU A 313 12.88 10.40 -11.88
C LEU A 313 12.92 10.68 -10.36
N LEU A 314 13.42 11.85 -9.98
CA LEU A 314 13.54 12.23 -8.56
C LEU A 314 12.27 12.87 -7.98
N ASN A 315 11.29 13.19 -8.81
CA ASN A 315 10.05 13.86 -8.40
C ASN A 315 8.83 13.00 -8.72
N PHE A 316 8.64 11.90 -7.99
CA PHE A 316 7.39 11.16 -8.05
C PHE A 316 6.34 11.82 -7.17
N SER A 317 5.25 12.27 -7.76
CA SER A 317 4.04 12.52 -7.01
C SER A 317 3.48 11.16 -6.55
N GLY A 318 3.70 10.80 -5.30
CA GLY A 318 2.84 9.83 -4.65
C GLY A 318 3.41 8.56 -4.06
N SER A 319 4.72 8.24 -4.12
CA SER A 319 5.16 7.01 -3.48
C SER A 319 6.31 7.18 -2.48
N GLN A 320 7.46 7.63 -2.90
CA GLN A 320 8.61 7.83 -2.02
C GLN A 320 9.13 9.27 -2.15
N SER A 321 9.41 9.91 -1.03
CA SER A 321 9.95 11.27 -1.00
C SER A 321 11.23 11.35 -0.19
N LEU A 322 12.09 12.32 -0.52
CA LEU A 322 13.27 12.61 0.27
C LEU A 322 12.91 13.07 1.69
N GLU A 323 11.78 13.76 1.84
CA GLU A 323 11.31 14.26 3.12
C GLU A 323 10.91 13.09 4.04
N GLU A 324 10.11 12.13 3.54
CA GLU A 324 9.70 10.94 4.31
C GLU A 324 10.91 10.07 4.65
N LEU A 325 11.80 9.81 3.68
CA LEU A 325 13.06 9.10 3.92
C LEU A 325 13.89 9.80 5.01
N SER A 326 14.02 11.12 4.95
CA SER A 326 14.76 11.89 5.95
C SER A 326 14.14 11.79 7.33
N ARG A 327 12.81 11.87 7.43
CA ARG A 327 12.10 11.70 8.71
C ARG A 327 12.37 10.32 9.32
N LEU A 328 12.29 9.28 8.51
CA LEU A 328 12.49 7.90 8.96
C LEU A 328 13.94 7.65 9.38
N LEU A 329 14.92 8.03 8.58
CA LEU A 329 16.35 7.87 8.91
C LEU A 329 16.73 8.67 10.15
N ASN A 330 16.15 9.85 10.38
CA ASN A 330 16.42 10.67 11.56
C ASN A 330 15.88 10.05 12.88
N LEU A 331 15.09 8.98 12.83
CA LEU A 331 14.71 8.19 14.00
C LEU A 331 15.83 7.24 14.47
N GLY A 332 16.81 6.96 13.61
CA GLY A 332 17.92 6.04 13.87
C GLY A 332 19.14 6.70 14.51
N ALA A 333 19.99 5.88 15.11
CA ALA A 333 21.29 6.32 15.58
C ALA A 333 22.17 6.77 14.40
N PRO A 334 22.95 7.86 14.52
CA PRO A 334 23.75 8.38 13.40
C PRO A 334 24.75 7.39 12.79
N ALA A 335 25.30 6.48 13.57
CA ALA A 335 26.21 5.45 13.10
C ALA A 335 25.50 4.40 12.20
N PHE A 336 24.34 3.94 12.66
CA PHE A 336 23.48 3.03 11.92
C PHE A 336 23.02 3.65 10.58
N VAL A 337 22.51 4.89 10.63
CA VAL A 337 22.05 5.60 9.43
C VAL A 337 23.16 5.74 8.40
N ARG A 338 24.40 6.09 8.84
CA ARG A 338 25.56 6.14 7.93
C ARG A 338 25.88 4.79 7.34
N SER A 339 25.80 3.71 8.13
CA SER A 339 26.00 2.35 7.62
C SER A 339 25.00 2.01 6.52
N VAL A 340 23.70 2.16 6.79
CA VAL A 340 22.61 1.88 5.84
C VAL A 340 22.80 2.67 4.54
N VAL A 341 23.04 3.98 4.64
CA VAL A 341 23.23 4.85 3.46
C VAL A 341 24.47 4.43 2.67
N THR A 342 25.56 4.06 3.35
CA THR A 342 26.78 3.60 2.69
C THR A 342 26.56 2.30 1.93
N GLU A 343 25.92 1.29 2.54
CA GLU A 343 25.62 0.01 1.88
C GLU A 343 24.75 0.23 0.64
N VAL A 344 23.68 1.04 0.76
CA VAL A 344 22.81 1.38 -0.36
C VAL A 344 23.58 2.04 -1.51
N LEU A 345 24.42 3.05 -1.22
CA LEU A 345 25.18 3.76 -2.24
C LEU A 345 26.27 2.91 -2.90
N GLN A 346 26.75 1.89 -2.21
CA GLN A 346 27.69 0.90 -2.73
C GLN A 346 26.98 -0.30 -3.39
N GLN A 347 25.65 -0.25 -3.50
CA GLN A 347 24.80 -1.32 -4.07
C GLN A 347 25.02 -2.69 -3.38
N ARG A 348 25.34 -2.66 -2.08
CA ARG A 348 25.47 -3.86 -1.26
C ARG A 348 24.15 -4.16 -0.54
N SER A 349 23.92 -5.43 -0.25
CA SER A 349 22.80 -5.87 0.57
C SER A 349 23.05 -5.55 2.05
N ILE A 350 21.97 -5.27 2.76
CA ILE A 350 21.96 -5.00 4.20
C ILE A 350 21.46 -6.26 4.89
N PRO A 351 22.25 -6.89 5.76
CA PRO A 351 21.80 -8.06 6.51
C PRO A 351 20.53 -7.76 7.32
N PHE A 352 19.56 -8.66 7.23
CA PHE A 352 18.31 -8.55 7.92
C PHE A 352 17.95 -9.89 8.57
N PRO A 353 18.24 -10.09 9.88
CA PRO A 353 18.28 -11.42 10.50
C PRO A 353 16.90 -12.07 10.70
N ALA A 354 15.81 -11.37 10.49
CA ALA A 354 14.48 -11.91 10.79
C ALA A 354 13.72 -12.26 9.51
N GLY A 355 13.22 -13.50 9.43
CA GLY A 355 12.36 -13.95 8.34
C GLY A 355 10.98 -13.27 8.29
N THR A 356 10.70 -12.31 9.16
CA THR A 356 9.48 -11.51 9.20
C THR A 356 9.85 -10.05 9.44
N LEU A 357 9.35 -9.15 8.58
CA LEU A 357 9.56 -7.73 8.75
C LEU A 357 8.98 -7.27 10.11
N PRO A 358 9.75 -6.55 10.93
CA PRO A 358 9.29 -6.09 12.22
C PRO A 358 8.18 -5.04 12.09
N MET A 359 7.39 -4.95 13.13
CA MET A 359 6.33 -3.96 13.25
C MET A 359 6.91 -2.58 13.57
N LEU A 360 6.32 -1.53 13.02
CA LEU A 360 6.64 -0.17 13.42
C LEU A 360 5.94 0.13 14.75
N ASN A 361 6.67 -0.04 15.85
CA ASN A 361 6.14 0.15 17.20
C ASN A 361 6.46 1.53 17.78
N ALA A 362 5.62 1.99 18.71
CA ALA A 362 5.92 3.11 19.58
C ALA A 362 6.76 2.64 20.79
N TYR A 363 7.89 3.31 21.05
CA TYR A 363 8.73 3.02 22.21
C TYR A 363 8.70 4.16 23.23
N PRO A 364 8.62 3.87 24.52
CA PRO A 364 8.57 4.89 25.57
C PRO A 364 9.80 5.82 25.58
N THR A 365 10.94 5.33 25.11
CA THR A 365 12.23 6.07 25.12
C THR A 365 12.42 6.97 23.88
N GLY A 366 11.51 6.92 22.92
CA GLY A 366 11.64 7.64 21.64
C GLY A 366 12.77 7.16 20.72
N GLN A 367 13.53 6.13 21.12
CA GLN A 367 14.51 5.47 20.25
C GLN A 367 13.87 4.27 19.56
N ARG A 368 14.09 4.17 18.25
CA ARG A 368 13.66 3.05 17.42
C ARG A 368 14.78 2.01 17.36
N ARG A 369 14.41 0.74 17.36
CA ARG A 369 15.37 -0.32 17.04
C ARG A 369 15.79 -0.23 15.57
N GLU A 370 17.02 -0.63 15.28
CA GLU A 370 17.54 -0.64 13.91
C GLU A 370 16.67 -1.50 12.97
N ASP A 371 16.24 -2.66 13.45
CA ASP A 371 15.35 -3.56 12.70
C ASP A 371 13.99 -2.92 12.37
N ASP A 372 13.41 -2.13 13.29
CA ASP A 372 12.14 -1.44 13.05
C ASP A 372 12.27 -0.38 11.95
N ILE A 373 13.43 0.29 11.89
CA ILE A 373 13.73 1.27 10.83
C ILE A 373 13.92 0.55 9.49
N LEU A 374 14.64 -0.58 9.45
CA LEU A 374 14.79 -1.40 8.25
C LEU A 374 13.43 -1.93 7.78
N GLY A 375 12.61 -2.42 8.70
CA GLY A 375 11.24 -2.85 8.40
C GLY A 375 10.40 -1.72 7.82
N ALA A 376 10.43 -0.52 8.42
CA ALA A 376 9.70 0.65 7.93
C ALA A 376 10.22 1.10 6.56
N LEU A 377 11.54 1.12 6.33
CA LEU A 377 12.12 1.40 5.02
C LEU A 377 11.63 0.40 3.95
N THR A 378 11.45 -0.86 4.32
CA THR A 378 10.96 -1.89 3.41
C THR A 378 9.46 -1.73 3.15
N PHE A 379 8.63 -1.52 4.17
CA PHE A 379 7.19 -1.29 4.01
C PHE A 379 6.87 -0.02 3.22
N LEU A 380 7.70 1.01 3.35
CA LEU A 380 7.55 2.26 2.59
C LEU A 380 8.18 2.19 1.19
N GLY A 381 8.87 1.09 0.86
CA GLY A 381 9.44 0.85 -0.46
C GLY A 381 10.78 1.53 -0.72
N TYR A 382 11.50 1.93 0.32
CA TYR A 382 12.90 2.39 0.21
C TYR A 382 13.89 1.23 0.16
N LEU A 383 13.53 0.10 0.76
CA LEU A 383 14.25 -1.17 0.65
C LEU A 383 13.30 -2.27 0.18
N THR A 384 13.86 -3.40 -0.23
CA THR A 384 13.16 -4.60 -0.67
C THR A 384 13.99 -5.83 -0.33
N TYR A 385 13.41 -7.02 -0.34
CA TYR A 385 14.19 -8.26 -0.21
C TYR A 385 15.22 -8.37 -1.36
N ALA A 386 16.43 -8.75 -1.02
CA ALA A 386 17.49 -8.97 -2.02
C ALA A 386 17.18 -10.17 -2.92
N SER A 387 17.78 -10.18 -4.13
CA SER A 387 17.53 -11.24 -5.12
C SER A 387 18.26 -12.55 -4.82
N ASP A 388 19.38 -12.44 -4.16
CA ASP A 388 20.37 -13.48 -3.95
C ASP A 388 20.40 -14.01 -2.51
N ASP A 389 19.81 -13.27 -1.59
CA ASP A 389 19.74 -13.64 -0.18
C ASP A 389 18.43 -13.18 0.49
N ARG A 390 17.62 -14.14 0.91
CA ARG A 390 16.34 -13.90 1.62
C ARG A 390 16.50 -13.26 3.00
N TYR A 391 17.72 -13.22 3.54
CA TYR A 391 18.04 -12.60 4.83
C TYR A 391 18.70 -11.24 4.67
N SER A 392 18.56 -10.64 3.51
CA SER A 392 19.12 -9.33 3.22
C SER A 392 18.13 -8.43 2.50
N LEU A 393 18.30 -7.13 2.72
CA LEU A 393 17.56 -6.08 2.05
C LEU A 393 18.47 -5.35 1.06
N ALA A 394 17.89 -4.83 -0.01
CA ALA A 394 18.60 -4.07 -1.03
C ALA A 394 17.76 -2.86 -1.46
N VAL A 395 18.39 -1.87 -2.09
CA VAL A 395 17.68 -0.79 -2.77
C VAL A 395 17.00 -1.34 -4.03
N PRO A 396 15.71 -1.04 -4.26
CA PRO A 396 15.01 -1.66 -5.39
C PRO A 396 15.45 -1.15 -6.76
N ASN A 397 15.74 0.15 -6.90
CA ASN A 397 15.99 0.78 -8.21
C ASN A 397 16.75 2.10 -8.10
N ARG A 398 17.06 2.68 -9.27
CA ARG A 398 17.79 3.95 -9.40
C ARG A 398 17.07 5.16 -8.80
N SER A 399 15.75 5.22 -8.89
CA SER A 399 14.99 6.33 -8.31
C SER A 399 15.17 6.40 -6.80
N VAL A 400 15.03 5.26 -6.13
CA VAL A 400 15.21 5.17 -4.67
C VAL A 400 16.67 5.36 -4.27
N ALA A 401 17.63 4.80 -5.01
CA ALA A 401 19.05 5.05 -4.79
C ALA A 401 19.39 6.55 -4.88
N GLY A 402 18.73 7.27 -5.80
CA GLY A 402 18.87 8.72 -5.95
C GLY A 402 18.41 9.50 -4.71
N LEU A 403 17.36 9.03 -4.00
CA LEU A 403 16.89 9.63 -2.74
C LEU A 403 17.93 9.45 -1.62
N PHE A 404 18.52 8.27 -1.49
CA PHE A 404 19.61 8.03 -0.53
C PHE A 404 20.84 8.88 -0.84
N ALA A 405 21.19 9.05 -2.11
CA ALA A 405 22.29 9.91 -2.53
C ALA A 405 21.99 11.40 -2.22
N ALA A 406 20.75 11.83 -2.37
CA ALA A 406 20.33 13.18 -1.98
C ALA A 406 20.39 13.36 -0.47
N TYR A 407 19.94 12.38 0.30
CA TYR A 407 20.04 12.39 1.76
C TYR A 407 21.51 12.48 2.22
N ASP A 408 22.39 11.66 1.66
CA ASP A 408 23.83 11.67 1.98
C ASP A 408 24.44 13.06 1.77
N ARG A 409 24.15 13.69 0.61
CA ARG A 409 24.65 15.05 0.33
C ARG A 409 24.14 16.09 1.33
N ASN A 410 22.87 16.02 1.68
CA ASN A 410 22.21 17.05 2.49
C ASN A 410 22.46 16.92 3.98
N HIS A 411 22.62 15.69 4.49
CA HIS A 411 22.65 15.41 5.93
C HIS A 411 23.96 14.82 6.43
N ILE A 412 24.63 13.96 5.68
CA ILE A 412 25.86 13.29 6.13
C ILE A 412 27.07 14.10 5.73
N LYS A 413 27.24 14.39 4.43
CA LYS A 413 28.41 15.14 3.93
C LYS A 413 28.42 16.60 4.36
N ALA A 414 27.23 17.24 4.44
CA ALA A 414 27.13 18.62 4.90
C ALA A 414 27.59 18.80 6.36
N ASN A 415 27.37 17.79 7.20
CA ASN A 415 27.71 17.81 8.63
C ASN A 415 29.09 17.20 8.94
N THR A 416 29.86 16.78 7.92
CA THR A 416 31.21 16.23 8.11
C THR A 416 32.20 17.38 8.22
N PRO A 417 32.97 17.50 9.33
CA PRO A 417 33.99 18.56 9.48
C PRO A 417 34.98 18.57 8.30
N GLU A 418 35.37 19.76 7.86
CA GLU A 418 36.27 19.95 6.68
C GLU A 418 37.58 19.15 6.75
N LYS A 419 38.08 18.87 7.95
CA LYS A 419 39.31 18.06 8.14
C LYS A 419 39.22 16.64 7.55
N ILE A 420 38.02 16.06 7.43
CA ILE A 420 37.84 14.72 6.85
C ILE A 420 37.67 14.79 5.33
N ARG A 421 37.26 15.94 4.78
CA ARG A 421 37.14 16.14 3.31
C ARG A 421 38.47 16.11 2.57
N HIS A 422 39.57 16.42 3.24
CA HIS A 422 40.91 16.41 2.62
C HIS A 422 41.54 15.02 2.48
N PHE A 423 41.11 14.02 3.24
CA PHE A 423 41.64 12.66 3.12
C PHE A 423 41.03 11.86 1.95
N SER A 424 39.81 12.22 1.50
CA SER A 424 39.16 11.53 0.38
C SER A 424 39.64 12.01 -1.02
N LYS A 425 40.45 13.08 -1.09
CA LYS A 425 40.99 13.65 -2.35
C LYS A 425 42.38 13.17 -2.70
N LYS A 426 43.00 12.30 -1.90
CA LYS A 426 44.33 11.71 -2.20
C LYS A 426 44.18 10.19 -2.35
N ALA A 427 43.45 9.74 -3.37
CA ALA A 427 43.74 8.45 -3.98
C ALA A 427 44.76 8.72 -5.11
N PRO A 428 45.86 7.99 -5.19
CA PRO A 428 46.81 8.14 -6.30
C PRO A 428 46.13 7.63 -7.58
N GLU A 429 46.19 8.46 -8.62
CA GLU A 429 45.90 8.02 -9.99
C GLU A 429 46.91 6.92 -10.41
N PRO A 430 46.49 5.99 -11.28
CA PRO A 430 47.27 4.81 -11.66
C PRO A 430 48.53 5.11 -12.38
#